data_7ec4be3ae535279e280843cbf4b14e26
#
_entry.id   7ec4be3ae535279e280843cbf4b14e26
#
_cell.length_a   1.000
_cell.length_b   1.000
_cell.length_c   1.000
_cell.angle_alpha   90.00
_cell.angle_beta   90.00
_cell.angle_gamma   90.00
#
_symmetry.space_group_name_H-M   'P 1'
#
loop_
_entity.id
_entity.type
_entity.pdbx_description
1 polymer ?
#
loop_
_entity_poly.entity_id
_entity_poly.type
_entity_poly.pdbx_seq_one_letter_code
_entity_poly.pdbx_strand_id
1 'polypeptide(L)'
;MVVAHKTLPNRRDSVRALWEKRLAPTVLDNPGHLAYYYGLDSDDPDGITAFQHYRSAEDALEFLRHPAYLAYEREVAPLLAAAPEVRRLVPTWIKKET
;
A
#
# COMPACT_ATOMS: atom_id res chain seq x y z
N MET A 1 -8.06 -4.34 -1.42
CA MET A 1 -7.03 -4.05 -2.44
C MET A 1 -5.68 -4.53 -1.95
N VAL A 2 -4.90 -5.09 -2.83
CA VAL A 2 -3.53 -5.52 -2.54
C VAL A 2 -2.59 -4.77 -3.47
N VAL A 3 -1.54 -4.15 -2.90
CA VAL A 3 -0.50 -3.48 -3.66
C VAL A 3 0.83 -4.14 -3.32
N ALA A 4 1.51 -4.66 -4.34
CA ALA A 4 2.79 -5.32 -4.18
C ALA A 4 3.89 -4.50 -4.88
N HIS A 5 4.99 -4.28 -4.16
CA HIS A 5 6.20 -3.63 -4.67
C HIS A 5 7.35 -4.62 -4.70
N LYS A 6 8.11 -4.58 -5.77
CA LYS A 6 9.42 -5.21 -5.88
C LYS A 6 10.46 -4.10 -5.93
N THR A 7 11.29 -3.99 -4.90
CA THR A 7 12.30 -2.93 -4.84
C THR A 7 13.59 -3.37 -5.55
N LEU A 8 14.42 -2.39 -5.89
CA LEU A 8 15.81 -2.67 -6.23
C LEU A 8 16.52 -3.27 -5.00
N PRO A 9 17.60 -4.05 -5.21
CA PRO A 9 18.35 -4.62 -4.08
C PRO A 9 18.78 -3.56 -3.06
N ASN A 10 18.59 -3.86 -1.78
CA ASN A 10 18.93 -3.00 -0.65
C ASN A 10 18.15 -1.69 -0.58
N ARG A 11 16.99 -1.59 -1.25
CA ARG A 11 16.15 -0.38 -1.23
C ARG A 11 14.84 -0.55 -0.46
N ARG A 12 14.55 -1.74 0.04
CA ARG A 12 13.29 -2.00 0.74
C ARG A 12 13.08 -1.09 1.95
N ASP A 13 14.13 -0.89 2.75
CA ASP A 13 14.03 -0.02 3.94
C ASP A 13 13.79 1.44 3.54
N SER A 14 14.38 1.90 2.44
CA SER A 14 14.15 3.26 1.93
C SER A 14 12.71 3.44 1.46
N VAL A 15 12.14 2.45 0.78
CA VAL A 15 10.74 2.48 0.34
C VAL A 15 9.81 2.48 1.55
N ARG A 16 10.08 1.64 2.54
CA ARG A 16 9.31 1.61 3.79
C ARG A 16 9.33 2.95 4.52
N ALA A 17 10.50 3.57 4.60
CA ALA A 17 10.65 4.88 5.26
C ALA A 17 9.81 5.96 4.55
N LEU A 18 9.78 5.96 3.23
CA LEU A 18 8.93 6.86 2.45
C LEU A 18 7.45 6.59 2.69
N TRP A 19 7.04 5.31 2.77
CA TRP A 19 5.67 4.95 3.08
C TRP A 19 5.25 5.46 4.47
N GLU A 20 6.09 5.24 5.47
CA GLU A 20 5.82 5.69 6.84
C GLU A 20 5.70 7.22 6.92
N LYS A 21 6.51 7.93 6.16
CA LYS A 21 6.51 9.40 6.15
C LYS A 21 5.35 9.98 5.35
N ARG A 22 5.05 9.42 4.18
CA ARG A 22 4.12 10.01 3.20
C ARG A 22 2.70 9.47 3.29
N LEU A 23 2.55 8.15 3.51
CA LEU A 23 1.24 7.52 3.43
C LEU A 23 0.64 7.15 4.78
N ALA A 24 1.42 6.67 5.72
CA ALA A 24 0.87 6.22 7.00
C ALA A 24 -0.02 7.27 7.69
N PRO A 25 0.38 8.55 7.76
CA PRO A 25 -0.49 9.56 8.37
C PRO A 25 -1.80 9.75 7.61
N THR A 26 -1.76 9.71 6.28
CA THR A 26 -2.95 9.84 5.44
C THR A 26 -3.89 8.65 5.61
N VAL A 27 -3.33 7.44 5.70
CA VAL A 27 -4.13 6.22 5.93
C VAL A 27 -4.84 6.29 7.28
N LEU A 28 -4.12 6.71 8.32
CA LEU A 28 -4.71 6.85 9.66
C LEU A 28 -5.91 7.80 9.70
N ASP A 29 -5.86 8.87 8.92
CA ASP A 29 -6.91 9.89 8.90
C ASP A 29 -7.99 9.60 7.84
N ASN A 30 -7.83 8.58 7.03
CA ASN A 30 -8.77 8.29 5.94
C ASN A 30 -9.91 7.38 6.42
N PRO A 31 -11.15 7.91 6.53
CA PRO A 31 -12.29 7.09 6.94
C PRO A 31 -12.65 6.01 5.93
N GLY A 32 -12.19 6.12 4.70
CA GLY A 32 -12.40 5.09 3.67
C GLY A 32 -11.61 3.80 3.91
N HIS A 33 -10.52 3.87 4.67
CA HIS A 33 -9.75 2.69 5.08
C HIS A 33 -10.35 2.09 6.35
N LEU A 34 -10.82 0.86 6.27
CA LEU A 34 -11.29 0.10 7.43
C LEU A 34 -10.16 -0.70 8.07
N ALA A 35 -9.21 -1.15 7.27
CA ALA A 35 -8.01 -1.86 7.74
C ALA A 35 -6.87 -1.66 6.74
N TYR A 36 -5.65 -1.71 7.24
CA TYR A 36 -4.44 -1.59 6.43
C TYR A 36 -3.33 -2.42 7.05
N TYR A 37 -2.76 -3.32 6.28
CA TYR A 37 -1.61 -4.14 6.68
C TYR A 37 -0.47 -3.87 5.73
N TYR A 38 0.65 -3.40 6.26
CA TYR A 38 1.88 -3.18 5.51
C TYR A 38 2.88 -4.26 5.93
N GLY A 39 3.25 -5.12 4.99
CA GLY A 39 4.11 -6.27 5.29
C GLY A 39 5.34 -6.32 4.41
N LEU A 40 6.45 -6.73 5.04
CA LEU A 40 7.66 -7.08 4.31
C LEU A 40 7.60 -8.58 4.01
N ASP A 41 7.91 -8.96 2.77
CA ASP A 41 7.91 -10.36 2.38
C ASP A 41 9.02 -11.09 3.15
N SER A 42 8.65 -12.15 3.89
CA SER A 42 9.61 -12.92 4.68
C SER A 42 10.54 -13.78 3.85
N ASP A 43 10.15 -14.07 2.61
CA ASP A 43 10.91 -14.95 1.71
C ASP A 43 11.62 -14.18 0.59
N ASP A 44 11.32 -12.90 0.42
CA ASP A 44 11.92 -12.04 -0.60
C ASP A 44 12.40 -10.74 0.05
N PRO A 45 13.71 -10.52 0.14
CA PRO A 45 14.26 -9.31 0.78
C PRO A 45 13.89 -8.01 0.07
N ASP A 46 13.39 -8.08 -1.16
CA ASP A 46 13.01 -6.92 -1.96
C ASP A 46 11.49 -6.78 -2.11
N GLY A 47 10.71 -7.62 -1.43
CA GLY A 47 9.26 -7.62 -1.53
C GLY A 47 8.56 -6.86 -0.43
N ILE A 48 7.54 -6.08 -0.82
CA ILE A 48 6.64 -5.37 0.10
C ILE A 48 5.22 -5.62 -0.40
N THR A 49 4.30 -5.95 0.51
CA THR A 49 2.90 -6.10 0.16
C THR A 49 2.03 -5.37 1.17
N ALA A 50 1.14 -4.53 0.65
CA ALA A 50 0.15 -3.84 1.47
C ALA A 50 -1.23 -4.42 1.16
N PHE A 51 -1.92 -4.88 2.20
CA PHE A 51 -3.30 -5.33 2.10
C PHE A 51 -4.20 -4.28 2.70
N GLN A 52 -5.22 -3.86 1.95
CA GLN A 52 -6.10 -2.77 2.34
C GLN A 52 -7.56 -3.19 2.23
N HIS A 53 -8.33 -2.90 3.27
CA HIS A 53 -9.76 -3.07 3.27
C HIS A 53 -10.41 -1.69 3.27
N TYR A 54 -11.12 -1.36 2.19
CA TYR A 54 -11.82 -0.08 2.05
C TYR A 54 -13.30 -0.23 2.36
N ARG A 55 -13.92 0.86 2.77
CA ARG A 55 -15.35 0.95 3.00
C ARG A 55 -16.15 0.70 1.71
N SER A 56 -15.63 1.13 0.57
CA SER A 56 -16.25 0.95 -0.75
C SER A 56 -15.21 0.94 -1.86
N ALA A 57 -15.61 0.46 -3.05
CA ALA A 57 -14.75 0.52 -4.23
C ALA A 57 -14.42 1.98 -4.63
N GLU A 58 -15.36 2.89 -4.42
CA GLU A 58 -15.13 4.32 -4.70
C GLU A 58 -14.06 4.91 -3.80
N ASP A 59 -14.06 4.56 -2.50
CA ASP A 59 -13.04 5.00 -1.56
C ASP A 59 -11.66 4.51 -1.98
N ALA A 60 -11.56 3.28 -2.50
CA ALA A 60 -10.30 2.75 -3.01
C ALA A 60 -9.80 3.56 -4.21
N LEU A 61 -10.68 3.89 -5.16
CA LEU A 61 -10.32 4.69 -6.32
C LEU A 61 -9.93 6.11 -5.94
N GLU A 62 -10.63 6.72 -4.98
CA GLU A 62 -10.29 8.05 -4.48
C GLU A 62 -8.91 8.08 -3.84
N PHE A 63 -8.55 7.05 -3.08
CA PHE A 63 -7.24 7.00 -2.46
C PHE A 63 -6.12 6.94 -3.49
N LEU A 64 -6.31 6.20 -4.58
CA LEU A 64 -5.34 6.13 -5.67
C LEU A 64 -5.16 7.46 -6.40
N ARG A 65 -6.09 8.40 -6.24
CA ARG A 65 -6.01 9.76 -6.78
C ARG A 65 -5.56 10.79 -5.75
N HIS A 66 -5.41 10.38 -4.50
CA HIS A 66 -5.02 11.29 -3.42
C HIS A 66 -3.63 11.87 -3.69
N PRO A 67 -3.41 13.18 -3.48
CA PRO A 67 -2.11 13.81 -3.71
C PRO A 67 -0.96 13.14 -2.95
N ALA A 68 -1.20 12.67 -1.72
CA ALA A 68 -0.18 11.98 -0.93
C ALA A 68 0.23 10.65 -1.58
N TYR A 69 -0.74 9.90 -2.12
CA TYR A 69 -0.45 8.65 -2.82
C TYR A 69 0.34 8.90 -4.10
N LEU A 70 -0.06 9.90 -4.89
CA LEU A 70 0.63 10.24 -6.13
C LEU A 70 2.06 10.72 -5.86
N ALA A 71 2.28 11.51 -4.81
CA ALA A 71 3.61 11.95 -4.40
C ALA A 71 4.47 10.76 -3.97
N TYR A 72 3.90 9.84 -3.19
CA TYR A 72 4.58 8.61 -2.78
C TYR A 72 5.00 7.77 -3.98
N GLU A 73 4.10 7.57 -4.95
CA GLU A 73 4.42 6.82 -6.16
C GLU A 73 5.61 7.41 -6.92
N ARG A 74 5.65 8.74 -7.05
CA ARG A 74 6.76 9.42 -7.73
C ARG A 74 8.08 9.24 -6.99
N GLU A 75 8.05 9.32 -5.66
CA GLU A 75 9.26 9.22 -4.85
C GLU A 75 9.82 7.80 -4.82
N VAL A 76 8.96 6.78 -4.82
CA VAL A 76 9.43 5.39 -4.76
C VAL A 76 9.78 4.81 -6.13
N ALA A 77 9.25 5.36 -7.21
CA ALA A 77 9.45 4.82 -8.56
C ALA A 77 10.92 4.50 -8.89
N PRO A 78 11.89 5.40 -8.63
CA PRO A 78 13.29 5.09 -8.91
C PRO A 78 13.89 4.01 -8.01
N LEU A 79 13.21 3.63 -6.94
CA LEU A 79 13.66 2.60 -6.01
C LEU A 79 13.05 1.22 -6.30
N LEU A 80 12.15 1.13 -7.27
CA LEU A 80 11.45 -0.10 -7.62
C LEU A 80 12.10 -0.79 -8.81
N ALA A 81 12.15 -2.13 -8.76
CA ALA A 81 12.65 -2.96 -9.86
C ALA A 81 11.60 -3.14 -10.96
N ALA A 82 10.32 -2.95 -10.63
CA ALA A 82 9.21 -3.11 -11.56
C ALA A 82 8.05 -2.20 -11.14
N ALA A 83 7.10 -1.98 -12.05
CA ALA A 83 5.89 -1.24 -11.71
C ALA A 83 5.12 -1.96 -10.59
N PRO A 84 4.48 -1.22 -9.67
CA PRO A 84 3.66 -1.84 -8.63
C PRO A 84 2.55 -2.69 -9.21
N GLU A 85 2.30 -3.85 -8.60
CA GLU A 85 1.12 -4.65 -8.90
C GLU A 85 -0.02 -4.21 -8.00
N VAL A 86 -1.14 -3.81 -8.61
CA VAL A 86 -2.34 -3.40 -7.88
C VAL A 86 -3.46 -4.36 -8.22
N ARG A 87 -4.00 -5.03 -7.20
CA ARG A 87 -5.12 -5.94 -7.36
C ARG A 87 -6.30 -5.42 -6.55
N ARG A 88 -7.42 -5.23 -7.21
CA ARG A 88 -8.67 -4.86 -6.53
C ARG A 88 -9.45 -6.11 -6.21
N LEU A 89 -9.84 -6.25 -4.95
CA LEU A 89 -10.58 -7.39 -4.46
C LEU A 89 -11.93 -6.94 -3.93
N VAL A 90 -12.95 -7.77 -4.15
CA VAL A 90 -14.25 -7.60 -3.51
C VAL A 90 -14.30 -8.58 -2.33
N PRO A 91 -14.30 -8.09 -1.08
CA PRO A 91 -14.36 -8.99 0.07
C PRO A 91 -15.69 -9.75 0.07
N THR A 92 -15.62 -11.07 0.16
CA THR A 92 -16.80 -11.92 0.25
C THR A 92 -16.95 -12.55 1.64
N TRP A 93 -15.90 -12.56 2.42
CA TRP A 93 -15.91 -13.08 3.77
C TRP A 93 -14.84 -12.36 4.58
N ILE A 94 -15.21 -11.85 5.73
CA ILE A 94 -14.33 -11.13 6.64
C ILE A 94 -14.57 -11.69 8.03
N LYS A 95 -13.50 -12.12 8.70
CA LYS A 95 -13.59 -12.50 10.10
C LYS A 95 -13.80 -11.23 10.93
N LYS A 96 -14.89 -11.19 11.69
CA LYS A 96 -15.15 -10.08 12.61
C LYS A 96 -14.97 -10.57 14.04
N GLU A 97 -14.37 -9.72 14.87
CA GLU A 97 -14.36 -9.94 16.30
C GLU A 97 -15.73 -9.54 16.87
N THR A 98 -16.24 -10.40 17.76
CA THR A 98 -17.51 -10.14 18.43
C THR A 98 -17.27 -9.55 19.82
#